data_45687894f2b88b3b817b26b48096efc5
#
_entry.id   45687894f2b88b3b817b26b48096efc5
#
_cell.length_a   1.000
_cell.length_b   1.000
_cell.length_c   1.000
_cell.angle_alpha   90.00
_cell.angle_beta   90.00
_cell.angle_gamma   90.00
#
_symmetry.space_group_name_H-M   'P 1'
#
loop_
_entity.id
_entity.type
_entity.pdbx_description
1 polymer ?
#
loop_
_entity_poly.entity_id
_entity_poly.type
_entity_poly.pdbx_seq_one_letter_code
_entity_poly.pdbx_strand_id
1 'polypeptide(L)'
;MNSEQIRKFFADYQVVLKRVEQLEAAMRIKSDWDTWCAALRERAEFFRTEYAHMNALMRSVMPEFAKDEPDLDDDAWKQLQISMMDFYRADTHDLALLMELAKILQKHYGHSNNLAAMTDVDLTLAYTNLEFSRILREPYGTRARDYYRKISVLSRNFGAIKEHSVHQAIVVAYANLVMSCCVLGTVTMEEAFAIWEEMKELQASDALAATRESEPDVGRLLDIFTERFRTDAYALAKSFDRTMEAHTRFVPPELMSRIEQITAEYYEKLDKPEESTADMFQIITSQCEFDYETGRRTADECWKEIHTFFRKTKPKVKQFGEVDVRKIDVISYYMTCLDALISFLVETTMPMEDKKRYFREYQQDIRNFIADYDTRTGHSNTLNNALEELAFFPNAYALFDTAEEKIDYIFRLVVARHCTAFLHSLMVSAFAEAILSAIIDKEPTLMVGYHGVTSPEDVQAHRAEILQFAHDAALLHDVGKNSMLEIIETQHRPLTDEEFGIIRSHPNRGGQYLSIDEDLARYVDIARGHHKFYNGKGGYPNDFDNTASPERFMIDIITVCD
;
A
#
# COMPACT_ATOMS: atom_id res chain seq x y z
N MET A 1 14.59 2.07 33.96
CA MET A 1 14.74 0.64 33.66
C MET A 1 16.24 0.34 33.64
N ASN A 2 16.68 -0.77 34.16
CA ASN A 2 18.12 -1.13 34.18
C ASN A 2 18.44 -2.17 33.08
N SER A 3 19.73 -2.36 32.79
CA SER A 3 20.21 -3.32 31.78
C SER A 3 19.68 -4.74 31.98
N GLU A 4 19.48 -5.17 33.25
CA GLU A 4 18.96 -6.52 33.55
C GLU A 4 17.51 -6.70 33.11
N GLN A 5 16.66 -5.70 33.32
CA GLN A 5 15.27 -5.72 32.87
C GLN A 5 15.16 -5.73 31.33
N ILE A 6 16.05 -4.98 30.67
CA ILE A 6 16.14 -4.98 29.20
C ILE A 6 16.59 -6.34 28.68
N ARG A 7 17.65 -6.91 29.25
CA ARG A 7 18.13 -8.24 28.85
C ARG A 7 17.06 -9.32 29.04
N LYS A 8 16.31 -9.26 30.15
CA LYS A 8 15.21 -10.18 30.39
C LYS A 8 14.14 -10.03 29.34
N PHE A 9 13.71 -8.78 29.07
CA PHE A 9 12.71 -8.51 28.03
C PHE A 9 13.14 -9.08 26.68
N PHE A 10 14.39 -8.84 26.25
CA PHE A 10 14.87 -9.35 24.98
C PHE A 10 15.08 -10.86 24.97
N ALA A 11 15.43 -11.47 26.09
CA ALA A 11 15.49 -12.95 26.19
C ALA A 11 14.09 -13.56 25.96
N ASP A 12 13.06 -13.00 26.56
CA ASP A 12 11.68 -13.42 26.36
C ASP A 12 11.24 -13.14 24.92
N TYR A 13 11.61 -11.98 24.38
CA TYR A 13 11.29 -11.59 23.01
C TYR A 13 11.97 -12.46 21.95
N GLN A 14 13.20 -12.90 22.16
CA GLN A 14 13.91 -13.83 21.27
C GLN A 14 13.18 -15.17 21.09
N VAL A 15 12.42 -15.61 22.08
CA VAL A 15 11.56 -16.80 21.96
C VAL A 15 10.46 -16.55 20.91
N VAL A 16 9.87 -15.36 20.94
CA VAL A 16 8.85 -14.95 19.97
C VAL A 16 9.44 -14.83 18.56
N LEU A 17 10.61 -14.17 18.42
CA LEU A 17 11.29 -14.04 17.13
C LEU A 17 11.67 -15.40 16.54
N LYS A 18 12.15 -16.32 17.35
CA LYS A 18 12.45 -17.69 16.90
C LYS A 18 11.20 -18.39 16.35
N ARG A 19 10.03 -18.12 16.94
CA ARG A 19 8.75 -18.64 16.42
C ARG A 19 8.39 -17.99 15.09
N VAL A 20 8.61 -16.68 14.92
CA VAL A 20 8.46 -15.98 13.63
C VAL A 20 9.32 -16.64 12.56
N GLU A 21 10.62 -16.84 12.83
CA GLU A 21 11.53 -17.50 11.89
C GLU A 21 11.06 -18.90 11.48
N GLN A 22 10.53 -19.68 12.42
CA GLN A 22 9.98 -21.01 12.14
C GLN A 22 8.75 -20.93 11.20
N LEU A 23 7.86 -19.97 11.43
CA LEU A 23 6.67 -19.75 10.61
C LEU A 23 7.07 -19.28 9.20
N GLU A 24 8.02 -18.35 9.10
CA GLU A 24 8.54 -17.90 7.82
C GLU A 24 9.25 -19.03 7.05
N ALA A 25 10.02 -19.87 7.75
CA ALA A 25 10.67 -21.03 7.16
C ALA A 25 9.63 -22.04 6.63
N ALA A 26 8.56 -22.27 7.37
CA ALA A 26 7.47 -23.15 6.94
C ALA A 26 6.80 -22.68 5.64
N MET A 27 6.68 -21.36 5.45
CA MET A 27 6.13 -20.77 4.23
C MET A 27 7.07 -20.87 3.01
N ARG A 28 8.39 -21.01 3.24
CA ARG A 28 9.40 -21.17 2.17
C ARG A 28 9.56 -22.60 1.69
N ILE A 29 9.01 -23.57 2.43
CA ILE A 29 9.07 -24.98 2.03
C ILE A 29 8.17 -25.19 0.82
N LYS A 30 8.69 -25.85 -0.23
CA LYS A 30 7.89 -26.30 -1.36
C LYS A 30 6.82 -27.25 -0.86
N SER A 31 5.56 -26.84 -0.95
CA SER A 31 4.41 -27.59 -0.47
C SER A 31 3.23 -27.41 -1.42
N ASP A 32 2.23 -28.25 -1.26
CA ASP A 32 0.95 -28.04 -1.92
C ASP A 32 0.26 -26.77 -1.39
N TRP A 33 -0.72 -26.29 -2.16
CA TRP A 33 -1.46 -25.07 -1.84
C TRP A 33 -2.13 -25.11 -0.46
N ASP A 34 -2.69 -26.25 -0.06
CA ASP A 34 -3.40 -26.38 1.22
C ASP A 34 -2.43 -26.27 2.40
N THR A 35 -1.26 -26.90 2.32
CA THR A 35 -0.20 -26.80 3.33
C THR A 35 0.34 -25.37 3.44
N TRP A 36 0.56 -24.70 2.32
CA TRP A 36 1.01 -23.31 2.30
C TRP A 36 -0.04 -22.36 2.92
N CYS A 37 -1.31 -22.52 2.57
CA CYS A 37 -2.40 -21.74 3.18
C CYS A 37 -2.57 -22.01 4.68
N ALA A 38 -2.34 -23.24 5.14
CA ALA A 38 -2.34 -23.55 6.56
C ALA A 38 -1.21 -22.84 7.32
N ALA A 39 -0.01 -22.81 6.75
CA ALA A 39 1.13 -22.06 7.32
C ALA A 39 0.85 -20.55 7.38
N LEU A 40 0.24 -19.99 6.35
CA LEU A 40 -0.21 -18.58 6.34
C LEU A 40 -1.19 -18.26 7.46
N ARG A 41 -2.18 -19.15 7.68
CA ARG A 41 -3.17 -18.96 8.74
C ARG A 41 -2.52 -19.01 10.11
N GLU A 42 -1.64 -19.97 10.35
CA GLU A 42 -0.90 -20.08 11.61
C GLU A 42 -0.05 -18.83 11.86
N ARG A 43 0.63 -18.34 10.82
CA ARG A 43 1.40 -17.09 10.89
C ARG A 43 0.51 -15.89 11.23
N ALA A 44 -0.61 -15.73 10.55
CA ALA A 44 -1.53 -14.62 10.79
C ALA A 44 -2.09 -14.62 12.22
N GLU A 45 -2.45 -15.79 12.74
CA GLU A 45 -2.93 -15.95 14.12
C GLU A 45 -1.83 -15.60 15.13
N PHE A 46 -0.60 -16.05 14.91
CA PHE A 46 0.54 -15.74 15.77
C PHE A 46 0.82 -14.23 15.82
N PHE A 47 0.84 -13.56 14.67
CA PHE A 47 1.09 -12.12 14.64
C PHE A 47 -0.03 -11.33 15.34
N ARG A 48 -1.26 -11.75 15.18
CA ARG A 48 -2.41 -11.10 15.82
C ARG A 48 -2.38 -11.21 17.35
N THR A 49 -1.88 -12.30 17.89
CA THR A 49 -1.94 -12.59 19.34
C THR A 49 -0.61 -12.31 20.04
N GLU A 50 0.40 -13.11 19.76
CA GLU A 50 1.64 -13.13 20.53
C GLU A 50 2.57 -11.96 20.17
N TYR A 51 2.71 -11.69 18.87
CA TYR A 51 3.63 -10.66 18.39
C TYR A 51 3.12 -9.25 18.72
N ALA A 52 1.82 -9.00 18.54
CA ALA A 52 1.22 -7.74 18.91
C ALA A 52 1.34 -7.46 20.42
N HIS A 53 1.18 -8.50 21.26
CA HIS A 53 1.39 -8.39 22.71
C HIS A 53 2.83 -7.99 23.03
N MET A 54 3.83 -8.62 22.43
CA MET A 54 5.24 -8.29 22.63
C MET A 54 5.60 -6.87 22.19
N ASN A 55 5.04 -6.42 21.07
CA ASN A 55 5.20 -5.04 20.61
C ASN A 55 4.57 -4.03 21.59
N ALA A 56 3.41 -4.33 22.16
CA ALA A 56 2.79 -3.49 23.18
C ALA A 56 3.65 -3.42 24.47
N LEU A 57 4.25 -4.54 24.89
CA LEU A 57 5.17 -4.56 26.04
C LEU A 57 6.43 -3.73 25.73
N MET A 58 7.03 -3.89 24.55
CA MET A 58 8.19 -3.10 24.14
C MET A 58 7.86 -1.60 24.21
N ARG A 59 6.75 -1.20 23.64
CA ARG A 59 6.34 0.21 23.64
C ARG A 59 6.08 0.76 25.06
N SER A 60 5.65 -0.07 26.01
CA SER A 60 5.46 0.36 27.39
C SER A 60 6.76 0.77 28.08
N VAL A 61 7.89 0.24 27.63
CA VAL A 61 9.23 0.53 28.18
C VAL A 61 9.94 1.67 27.43
N MET A 62 9.54 1.98 26.19
CA MET A 62 10.14 3.04 25.36
C MET A 62 10.19 4.43 26.01
N PRO A 63 9.16 4.91 26.72
CA PRO A 63 9.22 6.21 27.38
C PRO A 63 10.36 6.34 28.42
N GLU A 64 10.84 5.22 28.97
CA GLU A 64 11.96 5.24 29.89
C GLU A 64 13.29 5.52 29.17
N PHE A 65 13.40 5.16 27.88
CA PHE A 65 14.57 5.48 27.06
C PHE A 65 14.59 6.94 26.58
N ALA A 66 13.41 7.58 26.49
CA ALA A 66 13.29 8.94 25.96
C ALA A 66 13.57 10.03 27.02
N LYS A 67 13.47 9.71 28.34
CA LYS A 67 13.54 10.70 29.42
C LYS A 67 14.94 11.21 29.71
N ASP A 68 15.94 10.32 29.71
CA ASP A 68 17.36 10.64 29.87
C ASP A 68 18.18 9.59 29.13
N GLU A 69 19.47 9.83 28.91
CA GLU A 69 20.33 8.74 28.41
C GLU A 69 20.21 7.57 29.40
N PRO A 70 19.60 6.46 29.00
CA PRO A 70 19.47 5.33 29.92
C PRO A 70 20.87 4.81 30.22
N ASP A 71 21.13 4.56 31.48
CA ASP A 71 22.39 3.95 31.94
C ASP A 71 22.43 2.47 31.53
N LEU A 72 22.68 2.25 30.22
CA LEU A 72 22.78 0.94 29.60
C LEU A 72 24.21 0.65 29.23
N ASP A 73 24.64 -0.59 29.51
CA ASP A 73 25.91 -1.08 29.04
C ASP A 73 25.91 -1.36 27.52
N ASP A 74 27.10 -1.51 26.94
CA ASP A 74 27.31 -1.74 25.52
C ASP A 74 26.55 -2.97 24.99
N ASP A 75 26.41 -4.03 25.79
CA ASP A 75 25.66 -5.22 25.40
C ASP A 75 24.16 -4.95 25.29
N ALA A 76 23.59 -4.16 26.20
CA ALA A 76 22.17 -3.78 26.12
C ALA A 76 21.89 -2.87 24.91
N TRP A 77 22.77 -1.93 24.59
CA TRP A 77 22.68 -1.13 23.37
C TRP A 77 22.74 -1.97 22.09
N LYS A 78 23.65 -2.94 22.07
CA LYS A 78 23.76 -3.89 20.96
C LYS A 78 22.50 -4.76 20.81
N GLN A 79 21.91 -5.21 21.92
CA GLN A 79 20.65 -5.96 21.91
C GLN A 79 19.50 -5.12 21.35
N LEU A 80 19.41 -3.83 21.71
CA LEU A 80 18.42 -2.91 21.12
C LEU A 80 18.58 -2.79 19.62
N GLN A 81 19.82 -2.64 19.11
CA GLN A 81 20.09 -2.58 17.67
C GLN A 81 19.69 -3.89 16.97
N ILE A 82 20.06 -5.05 17.52
CA ILE A 82 19.68 -6.34 16.97
C ILE A 82 18.15 -6.46 16.90
N SER A 83 17.46 -6.11 17.98
CA SER A 83 15.99 -6.18 18.03
C SER A 83 15.34 -5.23 17.03
N MET A 84 15.87 -4.02 16.84
CA MET A 84 15.41 -3.11 15.80
C MET A 84 15.51 -3.74 14.41
N MET A 85 16.63 -4.38 14.09
CA MET A 85 16.85 -5.04 12.80
C MET A 85 15.99 -6.30 12.64
N ASP A 86 15.73 -7.02 13.72
CA ASP A 86 14.82 -8.16 13.70
C ASP A 86 13.37 -7.71 13.44
N PHE A 87 12.93 -6.60 14.05
CA PHE A 87 11.65 -5.97 13.75
C PHE A 87 11.57 -5.51 12.29
N TYR A 88 12.61 -4.86 11.79
CA TYR A 88 12.70 -4.42 10.40
C TYR A 88 12.56 -5.59 9.40
N ARG A 89 13.19 -6.73 9.69
CA ARG A 89 13.17 -7.92 8.82
C ARG A 89 11.88 -8.73 8.93
N ALA A 90 11.22 -8.68 10.07
CA ALA A 90 10.04 -9.48 10.36
C ALA A 90 8.76 -8.95 9.72
N ASP A 91 8.82 -7.88 8.89
CA ASP A 91 7.65 -7.24 8.29
C ASP A 91 6.62 -6.89 9.36
N THR A 92 7.07 -6.23 10.43
CA THR A 92 6.20 -5.83 11.53
C THR A 92 5.32 -4.66 11.09
N HIS A 93 4.06 -4.68 11.50
CA HIS A 93 3.13 -3.60 11.24
C HIS A 93 3.26 -2.44 12.28
N ASP A 94 4.09 -2.57 13.31
CA ASP A 94 4.34 -1.50 14.29
C ASP A 94 5.47 -0.57 13.83
N LEU A 95 5.22 0.16 12.72
CA LEU A 95 6.15 1.13 12.16
C LEU A 95 6.51 2.25 13.14
N ALA A 96 5.58 2.65 14.01
CA ALA A 96 5.82 3.69 15.00
C ALA A 96 6.81 3.22 16.07
N LEU A 97 6.70 1.97 16.54
CA LEU A 97 7.68 1.38 17.45
C LEU A 97 9.06 1.31 16.80
N LEU A 98 9.12 0.85 15.55
CA LEU A 98 10.37 0.73 14.81
C LEU A 98 11.05 2.09 14.64
N MET A 99 10.29 3.13 14.33
CA MET A 99 10.78 4.50 14.22
C MET A 99 11.32 5.02 15.57
N GLU A 100 10.62 4.76 16.68
CA GLU A 100 11.08 5.19 18.01
C GLU A 100 12.38 4.49 18.43
N LEU A 101 12.49 3.18 18.20
CA LEU A 101 13.75 2.44 18.42
C LEU A 101 14.89 3.04 17.62
N ALA A 102 14.67 3.32 16.33
CA ALA A 102 15.67 3.89 15.46
C ALA A 102 16.10 5.30 15.92
N LYS A 103 15.17 6.16 16.37
CA LYS A 103 15.48 7.49 16.90
C LYS A 103 16.35 7.41 18.17
N ILE A 104 16.07 6.48 19.08
CA ILE A 104 16.85 6.29 20.31
C ILE A 104 18.27 5.83 19.95
N LEU A 105 18.39 4.83 19.07
CA LEU A 105 19.69 4.32 18.63
C LEU A 105 20.46 5.36 17.81
N GLN A 106 19.78 6.22 17.04
CA GLN A 106 20.41 7.33 16.33
C GLN A 106 21.08 8.30 17.30
N LYS A 107 20.41 8.62 18.43
CA LYS A 107 20.99 9.47 19.47
C LYS A 107 22.23 8.84 20.10
N HIS A 108 22.17 7.55 20.40
CA HIS A 108 23.29 6.82 21.00
C HIS A 108 24.48 6.66 20.05
N TYR A 109 24.24 6.17 18.83
CA TYR A 109 25.31 5.91 17.86
C TYR A 109 25.76 7.17 17.07
N GLY A 110 25.02 8.28 17.14
CA GLY A 110 25.30 9.50 16.36
C GLY A 110 26.68 10.11 16.59
N HIS A 111 27.33 9.78 17.69
CA HIS A 111 28.70 10.21 18.02
C HIS A 111 29.71 9.06 17.96
N SER A 112 29.30 7.89 17.51
CA SER A 112 30.17 6.72 17.39
C SER A 112 30.76 6.59 15.98
N ASN A 113 31.90 5.90 15.87
CA ASN A 113 32.47 5.51 14.58
C ASN A 113 31.95 4.15 14.10
N ASN A 114 30.83 3.66 14.63
CA ASN A 114 30.26 2.38 14.25
C ASN A 114 29.41 2.53 12.98
N LEU A 115 30.07 2.35 11.82
CA LEU A 115 29.41 2.50 10.50
C LEU A 115 28.21 1.55 10.33
N ALA A 116 28.36 0.28 10.73
CA ALA A 116 27.31 -0.71 10.58
C ALA A 116 26.05 -0.32 11.39
N ALA A 117 26.23 0.00 12.68
CA ALA A 117 25.12 0.41 13.53
C ALA A 117 24.40 1.68 13.01
N MET A 118 25.17 2.68 12.56
CA MET A 118 24.58 3.89 11.99
C MET A 118 23.85 3.61 10.67
N THR A 119 24.38 2.70 9.84
CA THR A 119 23.71 2.31 8.59
C THR A 119 22.42 1.56 8.85
N ASP A 120 22.38 0.65 9.83
CA ASP A 120 21.18 -0.05 10.26
C ASP A 120 20.08 0.94 10.74
N VAL A 121 20.49 1.93 11.54
CA VAL A 121 19.60 3.00 12.03
C VAL A 121 19.08 3.86 10.87
N ASP A 122 19.95 4.33 9.99
CA ASP A 122 19.57 5.15 8.85
C ASP A 122 18.64 4.37 7.90
N LEU A 123 18.89 3.09 7.65
CA LEU A 123 18.05 2.22 6.83
C LEU A 123 16.65 2.05 7.45
N THR A 124 16.59 1.85 8.76
CA THR A 124 15.32 1.73 9.49
C THR A 124 14.52 3.04 9.45
N LEU A 125 15.19 4.19 9.65
CA LEU A 125 14.54 5.50 9.54
C LEU A 125 14.10 5.80 8.10
N ALA A 126 14.89 5.41 7.10
CA ALA A 126 14.51 5.54 5.70
C ALA A 126 13.22 4.76 5.42
N TYR A 127 13.17 3.49 5.80
CA TYR A 127 12.03 2.61 5.61
C TYR A 127 10.77 3.12 6.32
N THR A 128 10.86 3.42 7.61
CA THR A 128 9.68 3.86 8.38
C THR A 128 9.13 5.19 7.86
N ASN A 129 9.99 6.15 7.49
CA ASN A 129 9.56 7.39 6.86
C ASN A 129 8.95 7.13 5.47
N LEU A 130 9.48 6.19 4.69
CA LEU A 130 8.91 5.81 3.39
C LEU A 130 7.48 5.29 3.57
N GLU A 131 7.26 4.36 4.49
CA GLU A 131 5.93 3.80 4.74
C GLU A 131 4.93 4.84 5.25
N PHE A 132 5.33 5.70 6.20
CA PHE A 132 4.49 6.83 6.62
C PHE A 132 4.20 7.81 5.48
N SER A 133 5.13 8.02 4.56
CA SER A 133 4.95 8.94 3.43
C SER A 133 3.90 8.50 2.42
N ARG A 134 3.62 7.20 2.33
CA ARG A 134 2.56 6.67 1.45
C ARG A 134 1.18 7.26 1.79
N ILE A 135 0.98 7.64 3.05
CA ILE A 135 -0.28 8.20 3.55
C ILE A 135 -0.13 9.67 3.91
N LEU A 136 0.87 10.02 4.73
CA LEU A 136 1.04 11.36 5.28
C LEU A 136 1.80 12.32 4.35
N ARG A 137 2.42 11.80 3.27
CA ARG A 137 3.20 12.59 2.31
C ARG A 137 4.39 13.31 2.97
N GLU A 138 4.45 14.63 2.87
CA GLU A 138 5.51 15.43 3.49
C GLU A 138 5.27 15.65 5.00
N PRO A 139 6.32 15.70 5.84
CA PRO A 139 7.75 15.70 5.48
C PRO A 139 8.39 14.31 5.41
N TYR A 140 7.61 13.23 5.49
CA TYR A 140 8.13 11.87 5.60
C TYR A 140 8.83 11.41 4.31
N GLY A 141 8.28 11.74 3.15
CA GLY A 141 8.87 11.38 1.85
C GLY A 141 10.28 11.97 1.67
N THR A 142 10.43 13.25 1.96
CA THR A 142 11.75 13.93 1.92
C THR A 142 12.74 13.31 2.91
N ARG A 143 12.31 12.99 4.13
CA ARG A 143 13.18 12.34 5.12
C ARG A 143 13.61 10.94 4.67
N ALA A 144 12.70 10.15 4.11
CA ALA A 144 13.01 8.83 3.56
C ALA A 144 14.10 8.93 2.47
N ARG A 145 13.89 9.82 1.48
CA ARG A 145 14.88 10.10 0.43
C ARG A 145 16.24 10.46 1.01
N ASP A 146 16.28 11.38 1.97
CA ASP A 146 17.53 11.89 2.52
C ASP A 146 18.32 10.80 3.26
N TYR A 147 17.64 9.92 4.01
CA TYR A 147 18.28 8.75 4.63
C TYR A 147 18.79 7.75 3.59
N TYR A 148 18.00 7.41 2.57
CA TYR A 148 18.48 6.52 1.50
C TYR A 148 19.66 7.14 0.73
N ARG A 149 19.64 8.44 0.46
CA ARG A 149 20.78 9.14 -0.17
C ARG A 149 22.04 9.08 0.71
N LYS A 150 21.91 9.28 2.01
CA LYS A 150 23.02 9.17 2.95
C LYS A 150 23.66 7.78 2.88
N ILE A 151 22.88 6.70 2.79
CA ILE A 151 23.37 5.33 2.66
C ILE A 151 23.98 5.09 1.27
N SER A 152 23.33 5.51 0.19
CA SER A 152 23.81 5.25 -1.17
C SER A 152 25.17 5.86 -1.46
N VAL A 153 25.48 7.03 -0.87
CA VAL A 153 26.79 7.71 -1.02
C VAL A 153 27.95 6.85 -0.47
N LEU A 154 27.70 5.90 0.44
CA LEU A 154 28.73 4.97 0.94
C LEU A 154 29.31 4.10 -0.17
N SER A 155 28.60 3.92 -1.27
CA SER A 155 29.07 3.17 -2.45
C SER A 155 30.40 3.70 -3.02
N ARG A 156 30.70 4.99 -2.83
CA ARG A 156 31.98 5.60 -3.26
C ARG A 156 33.20 4.96 -2.60
N ASN A 157 33.01 4.33 -1.44
CA ASN A 157 34.05 3.63 -0.70
C ASN A 157 33.75 2.13 -0.56
N PHE A 158 32.94 1.57 -1.45
CA PHE A 158 32.40 0.20 -1.38
C PHE A 158 33.47 -0.84 -1.06
N GLY A 159 34.60 -0.83 -1.77
CA GLY A 159 35.68 -1.78 -1.56
C GLY A 159 36.47 -1.63 -0.24
N ALA A 160 36.29 -0.53 0.49
CA ALA A 160 36.90 -0.33 1.80
C ALA A 160 35.98 -0.79 2.97
N ILE A 161 34.70 -0.99 2.70
CA ILE A 161 33.70 -1.47 3.65
C ILE A 161 33.89 -2.98 3.82
N LYS A 162 33.79 -3.45 5.04
CA LYS A 162 33.95 -4.89 5.38
C LYS A 162 32.66 -5.52 5.89
N GLU A 163 31.70 -4.70 6.23
CA GLU A 163 30.45 -5.12 6.86
C GLU A 163 29.43 -5.47 5.79
N HIS A 164 29.05 -6.74 5.72
CA HIS A 164 28.04 -7.26 4.77
C HIS A 164 26.71 -6.52 4.85
N SER A 165 26.24 -6.19 6.06
CA SER A 165 24.99 -5.44 6.26
C SER A 165 25.02 -4.05 5.60
N VAL A 166 26.19 -3.39 5.58
CA VAL A 166 26.37 -2.09 4.94
C VAL A 166 26.32 -2.23 3.42
N HIS A 167 26.92 -3.26 2.85
CA HIS A 167 26.82 -3.54 1.41
C HIS A 167 25.37 -3.79 0.98
N GLN A 168 24.64 -4.62 1.74
CA GLN A 168 23.21 -4.84 1.49
C GLN A 168 22.39 -3.55 1.60
N ALA A 169 22.62 -2.73 2.63
CA ALA A 169 21.94 -1.47 2.83
C ALA A 169 22.16 -0.48 1.67
N ILE A 170 23.37 -0.43 1.10
CA ILE A 170 23.66 0.40 -0.09
C ILE A 170 22.78 -0.03 -1.27
N VAL A 171 22.68 -1.32 -1.55
CA VAL A 171 21.86 -1.84 -2.65
C VAL A 171 20.38 -1.58 -2.42
N VAL A 172 19.88 -1.80 -1.20
CA VAL A 172 18.50 -1.50 -0.81
C VAL A 172 18.20 0.00 -0.92
N ALA A 173 19.13 0.86 -0.52
CA ALA A 173 18.99 2.31 -0.64
C ALA A 173 18.87 2.76 -2.10
N TYR A 174 19.69 2.24 -2.98
CA TYR A 174 19.61 2.50 -4.41
C TYR A 174 18.25 2.08 -4.98
N ALA A 175 17.81 0.84 -4.69
CA ALA A 175 16.52 0.33 -5.15
C ALA A 175 15.35 1.22 -4.72
N ASN A 176 15.31 1.63 -3.44
CA ASN A 176 14.24 2.49 -2.95
C ASN A 176 14.29 3.91 -3.51
N LEU A 177 15.46 4.46 -3.79
CA LEU A 177 15.59 5.77 -4.43
C LEU A 177 15.00 5.77 -5.84
N VAL A 178 15.37 4.77 -6.67
CA VAL A 178 14.93 4.72 -8.07
C VAL A 178 13.48 4.26 -8.23
N MET A 179 12.94 3.50 -7.26
CA MET A 179 11.58 2.97 -7.33
C MET A 179 10.64 3.74 -6.38
N SER A 180 10.70 3.46 -5.09
CA SER A 180 9.72 3.94 -4.11
C SER A 180 9.72 5.47 -3.96
N CYS A 181 10.89 6.10 -3.84
CA CYS A 181 10.99 7.56 -3.75
C CYS A 181 10.60 8.25 -5.06
N CYS A 182 10.84 7.61 -6.20
CA CYS A 182 10.42 8.08 -7.50
C CYS A 182 8.88 8.05 -7.61
N VAL A 183 8.23 6.93 -7.29
CA VAL A 183 6.76 6.80 -7.26
C VAL A 183 6.13 7.85 -6.35
N LEU A 184 6.70 8.12 -5.18
CA LEU A 184 6.23 9.15 -4.27
C LEU A 184 6.55 10.59 -4.73
N GLY A 185 7.34 10.74 -5.79
CA GLY A 185 7.71 12.04 -6.37
C GLY A 185 8.69 12.84 -5.52
N THR A 186 9.40 12.22 -4.58
CA THR A 186 10.47 12.85 -3.80
C THR A 186 11.84 12.73 -4.48
N VAL A 187 11.93 11.88 -5.50
CA VAL A 187 13.03 11.76 -6.46
C VAL A 187 12.45 11.97 -7.85
N THR A 188 13.05 12.87 -8.64
CA THR A 188 12.63 13.09 -10.03
C THR A 188 13.05 11.94 -10.94
N MET A 189 12.45 11.83 -12.13
CA MET A 189 12.86 10.81 -13.12
C MET A 189 14.32 11.02 -13.57
N GLU A 190 14.78 12.28 -13.68
CA GLU A 190 16.17 12.61 -14.01
C GLU A 190 17.14 12.15 -12.92
N GLU A 191 16.79 12.38 -11.65
CA GLU A 191 17.57 11.88 -10.51
C GLU A 191 17.57 10.36 -10.43
N ALA A 192 16.41 9.70 -10.62
CA ALA A 192 16.30 8.24 -10.64
C ALA A 192 17.17 7.64 -11.74
N PHE A 193 17.17 8.25 -12.93
CA PHE A 193 18.01 7.80 -14.04
C PHE A 193 19.50 7.99 -13.74
N ALA A 194 19.89 9.11 -13.12
CA ALA A 194 21.27 9.32 -12.69
C ALA A 194 21.72 8.31 -11.63
N ILE A 195 20.85 7.99 -10.67
CA ILE A 195 21.11 6.96 -9.64
C ILE A 195 21.25 5.58 -10.29
N TRP A 196 20.43 5.25 -11.28
CA TRP A 196 20.55 4.02 -12.02
C TRP A 196 21.90 3.90 -12.77
N GLU A 197 22.43 5.00 -13.33
CA GLU A 197 23.78 5.02 -13.89
C GLU A 197 24.84 4.77 -12.80
N GLU A 198 24.69 5.38 -11.59
CA GLU A 198 25.56 5.07 -10.44
C GLU A 198 25.52 3.56 -10.07
N MET A 199 24.35 2.93 -10.13
CA MET A 199 24.19 1.49 -9.88
C MET A 199 24.97 0.65 -10.93
N LYS A 200 24.91 1.03 -12.20
CA LYS A 200 25.65 0.37 -13.28
C LYS A 200 27.17 0.55 -13.13
N GLU A 201 27.62 1.74 -12.72
CA GLU A 201 29.03 1.99 -12.43
C GLU A 201 29.53 1.08 -11.29
N LEU A 202 28.74 0.97 -10.21
CA LEU A 202 29.04 0.05 -9.12
C LEU A 202 29.06 -1.40 -9.60
N GLN A 203 28.10 -1.81 -10.43
CA GLN A 203 27.98 -3.15 -11.00
C GLN A 203 29.22 -3.54 -11.84
N ALA A 204 29.81 -2.58 -12.54
CA ALA A 204 31.00 -2.75 -13.37
C ALA A 204 32.32 -2.60 -12.58
N SER A 205 32.29 -2.28 -11.29
CA SER A 205 33.48 -1.98 -10.50
C SER A 205 34.25 -3.23 -10.05
N ASP A 206 35.58 -3.11 -9.97
CA ASP A 206 36.44 -4.14 -9.40
C ASP A 206 36.10 -4.43 -7.91
N ALA A 207 35.61 -3.41 -7.19
CA ALA A 207 35.19 -3.54 -5.80
C ALA A 207 34.02 -4.51 -5.64
N LEU A 208 32.99 -4.39 -6.47
CA LEU A 208 31.86 -5.33 -6.45
C LEU A 208 32.28 -6.70 -6.97
N ALA A 209 33.14 -6.76 -8.00
CA ALA A 209 33.65 -8.03 -8.51
C ALA A 209 34.35 -8.84 -7.41
N ALA A 210 35.20 -8.20 -6.59
CA ALA A 210 35.86 -8.83 -5.44
C ALA A 210 34.85 -9.25 -4.35
N THR A 211 33.81 -8.44 -4.11
CA THR A 211 32.77 -8.73 -3.10
C THR A 211 31.87 -9.90 -3.53
N ARG A 212 31.60 -10.09 -4.83
CA ARG A 212 30.77 -11.20 -5.33
C ARG A 212 31.26 -12.60 -4.95
N GLU A 213 32.56 -12.77 -4.70
CA GLU A 213 33.11 -14.05 -4.24
C GLU A 213 32.74 -14.36 -2.78
N SER A 214 32.72 -13.35 -1.92
CA SER A 214 32.40 -13.50 -0.49
C SER A 214 30.92 -13.25 -0.17
N GLU A 215 30.26 -12.40 -0.92
CA GLU A 215 28.88 -11.91 -0.71
C GLU A 215 28.07 -11.99 -2.02
N PRO A 216 27.78 -13.18 -2.53
CA PRO A 216 27.13 -13.35 -3.85
C PRO A 216 25.71 -12.78 -3.90
N ASP A 217 25.03 -12.69 -2.77
CA ASP A 217 23.69 -12.12 -2.63
C ASP A 217 23.67 -10.62 -2.90
N VAL A 218 24.67 -9.86 -2.45
CA VAL A 218 24.79 -8.41 -2.69
C VAL A 218 24.87 -8.12 -4.20
N GLY A 219 25.76 -8.82 -4.90
CA GLY A 219 25.91 -8.67 -6.33
C GLY A 219 24.63 -9.05 -7.12
N ARG A 220 23.99 -10.16 -6.72
CA ARG A 220 22.72 -10.61 -7.32
C ARG A 220 21.59 -9.61 -7.10
N LEU A 221 21.46 -9.04 -5.90
CA LEU A 221 20.43 -8.03 -5.62
C LEU A 221 20.64 -6.77 -6.46
N LEU A 222 21.88 -6.31 -6.58
CA LEU A 222 22.18 -5.15 -7.44
C LEU A 222 21.82 -5.43 -8.90
N ASP A 223 22.13 -6.62 -9.41
CA ASP A 223 21.78 -7.04 -10.77
C ASP A 223 20.25 -7.02 -10.97
N ILE A 224 19.50 -7.62 -10.05
CA ILE A 224 18.03 -7.65 -10.09
C ILE A 224 17.45 -6.24 -10.13
N PHE A 225 17.87 -5.35 -9.24
CA PHE A 225 17.32 -4.00 -9.18
C PHE A 225 17.75 -3.13 -10.36
N THR A 226 18.96 -3.31 -10.87
CA THR A 226 19.43 -2.59 -12.08
C THR A 226 18.62 -3.01 -13.32
N GLU A 227 18.33 -4.30 -13.48
CA GLU A 227 17.48 -4.79 -14.57
C GLU A 227 16.01 -4.40 -14.37
N ARG A 228 15.49 -4.47 -13.15
CA ARG A 228 14.11 -4.08 -12.85
C ARG A 228 13.82 -2.63 -13.22
N PHE A 229 14.76 -1.72 -13.02
CA PHE A 229 14.57 -0.35 -13.46
C PHE A 229 14.34 -0.23 -14.97
N ARG A 230 14.95 -1.08 -15.79
CA ARG A 230 14.72 -1.07 -17.25
C ARG A 230 13.29 -1.44 -17.62
N THR A 231 12.64 -2.32 -16.84
CA THR A 231 11.24 -2.70 -17.07
C THR A 231 10.29 -1.63 -16.57
N ASP A 232 10.61 -1.04 -15.42
CA ASP A 232 9.67 -0.19 -14.70
C ASP A 232 9.83 1.30 -15.04
N ALA A 233 10.99 1.70 -15.62
CA ALA A 233 11.30 3.10 -15.90
C ALA A 233 10.26 3.80 -16.79
N TYR A 234 9.73 3.10 -17.81
CA TYR A 234 8.72 3.65 -18.69
C TYR A 234 7.40 3.90 -17.96
N ALA A 235 6.91 2.92 -17.21
CA ALA A 235 5.70 3.05 -16.41
C ALA A 235 5.86 4.14 -15.33
N LEU A 236 7.02 4.21 -14.67
CA LEU A 236 7.36 5.28 -13.73
C LEU A 236 7.30 6.65 -14.41
N ALA A 237 7.96 6.82 -15.56
CA ALA A 237 7.97 8.08 -16.29
C ALA A 237 6.55 8.53 -16.68
N LYS A 238 5.69 7.59 -17.11
CA LYS A 238 4.29 7.85 -17.44
C LYS A 238 3.42 8.15 -16.24
N SER A 239 3.70 7.57 -15.08
CA SER A 239 2.95 7.87 -13.84
C SER A 239 3.15 9.32 -13.40
N PHE A 240 4.30 9.93 -13.70
CA PHE A 240 4.58 11.34 -13.44
C PHE A 240 3.71 12.27 -14.29
N ASP A 241 3.39 11.90 -15.52
CA ASP A 241 2.58 12.70 -16.45
C ASP A 241 1.09 12.68 -16.08
N ARG A 242 0.62 11.63 -15.43
CA ARG A 242 -0.82 11.42 -15.11
C ARG A 242 -1.29 12.04 -13.80
N THR A 243 -0.39 12.46 -12.89
CA THR A 243 -0.79 12.98 -11.57
C THR A 243 -1.10 14.47 -11.63
N MET A 244 -2.25 14.89 -11.08
CA MET A 244 -2.82 16.24 -11.14
C MET A 244 -1.97 17.36 -10.48
N GLU A 245 -0.86 17.05 -9.85
CA GLU A 245 0.13 18.04 -9.38
C GLU A 245 1.23 18.29 -10.44
N ALA A 246 0.83 18.35 -11.68
CA ALA A 246 1.62 18.24 -12.90
C ALA A 246 2.78 19.25 -13.09
N HIS A 247 2.91 20.26 -12.24
CA HIS A 247 3.93 21.29 -12.46
C HIS A 247 5.34 20.94 -11.96
N THR A 248 5.48 19.85 -11.18
CA THR A 248 6.76 19.43 -10.60
C THR A 248 7.29 18.10 -11.15
N ARG A 249 6.54 17.42 -12.02
CA ARG A 249 6.81 16.02 -12.43
C ARG A 249 6.96 15.84 -13.95
N PHE A 250 7.46 16.86 -14.62
CA PHE A 250 7.72 16.79 -16.05
C PHE A 250 8.95 15.91 -16.33
N VAL A 251 8.81 14.97 -17.27
CA VAL A 251 9.92 14.17 -17.80
C VAL A 251 10.36 14.81 -19.13
N PRO A 252 11.63 15.29 -19.25
CA PRO A 252 12.10 15.88 -20.49
C PRO A 252 11.99 14.90 -21.67
N PRO A 253 11.61 15.37 -22.89
CA PRO A 253 11.44 14.49 -24.06
C PRO A 253 12.68 13.67 -24.40
N GLU A 254 13.86 14.24 -24.21
CA GLU A 254 15.13 13.53 -24.45
C GLU A 254 15.35 12.38 -23.48
N LEU A 255 14.99 12.57 -22.20
CA LEU A 255 15.05 11.52 -21.20
C LEU A 255 13.99 10.45 -21.49
N MET A 256 12.76 10.87 -21.87
CA MET A 256 11.70 9.94 -22.23
C MET A 256 12.12 9.03 -23.40
N SER A 257 12.74 9.62 -24.44
CA SER A 257 13.25 8.83 -25.57
C SER A 257 14.35 7.83 -25.15
N ARG A 258 15.22 8.19 -24.19
CA ARG A 258 16.21 7.25 -23.65
C ARG A 258 15.54 6.12 -22.85
N ILE A 259 14.54 6.43 -22.05
CA ILE A 259 13.77 5.45 -21.28
C ILE A 259 13.07 4.48 -22.23
N GLU A 260 12.40 4.98 -23.27
CA GLU A 260 11.77 4.15 -24.30
C GLU A 260 12.79 3.21 -24.98
N GLN A 261 13.97 3.72 -25.28
CA GLN A 261 15.02 2.93 -25.89
C GLN A 261 15.50 1.79 -24.98
N ILE A 262 15.85 2.08 -23.71
CA ILE A 262 16.34 1.04 -22.78
C ILE A 262 15.29 -0.02 -22.48
N THR A 263 14.02 0.39 -22.38
CA THR A 263 12.90 -0.53 -22.16
C THR A 263 12.65 -1.41 -23.39
N ALA A 264 12.70 -0.83 -24.59
CA ALA A 264 12.59 -1.58 -25.84
C ALA A 264 13.71 -2.61 -25.98
N GLU A 265 14.98 -2.19 -25.78
CA GLU A 265 16.14 -3.08 -25.84
C GLU A 265 16.06 -4.22 -24.83
N TYR A 266 15.45 -3.98 -23.66
CA TYR A 266 15.21 -5.02 -22.66
C TYR A 266 14.24 -6.07 -23.20
N TYR A 267 13.06 -5.66 -23.69
CA TYR A 267 12.05 -6.60 -24.18
C TYR A 267 12.48 -7.34 -25.46
N GLU A 268 13.30 -6.73 -26.32
CA GLU A 268 13.85 -7.39 -27.52
C GLU A 268 14.84 -8.51 -27.17
N LYS A 269 15.59 -8.35 -26.08
CA LYS A 269 16.61 -9.32 -25.64
C LYS A 269 16.07 -10.35 -24.65
N LEU A 270 14.83 -10.15 -24.18
CA LEU A 270 14.25 -11.01 -23.16
C LEU A 270 13.96 -12.40 -23.72
N ASP A 271 14.69 -13.38 -23.22
CA ASP A 271 14.41 -14.79 -23.48
C ASP A 271 13.20 -15.20 -22.62
N LYS A 272 12.01 -15.28 -23.26
CA LYS A 272 10.77 -15.61 -22.55
C LYS A 272 10.86 -17.04 -22.03
N PRO A 273 10.85 -17.28 -20.72
CA PRO A 273 10.88 -18.63 -20.16
C PRO A 273 9.71 -19.47 -20.71
N GLU A 274 9.95 -20.72 -21.00
CA GLU A 274 8.89 -21.63 -21.49
C GLU A 274 7.81 -21.92 -20.44
N GLU A 275 8.11 -21.72 -19.14
CA GLU A 275 7.20 -21.98 -18.04
C GLU A 275 6.49 -20.70 -17.57
N SER A 276 5.18 -20.79 -17.41
CA SER A 276 4.34 -19.72 -16.88
C SER A 276 4.55 -19.56 -15.36
N THR A 277 5.50 -18.69 -14.99
CA THR A 277 5.75 -18.26 -13.62
C THR A 277 5.01 -16.93 -13.31
N ALA A 278 4.91 -16.57 -12.04
CA ALA A 278 4.38 -15.25 -11.64
C ALA A 278 5.19 -14.10 -12.26
N ASP A 279 6.52 -14.26 -12.38
CA ASP A 279 7.40 -13.28 -13.02
C ASP A 279 7.06 -13.08 -14.49
N MET A 280 6.76 -14.17 -15.23
CA MET A 280 6.31 -14.09 -16.63
C MET A 280 5.08 -13.24 -16.81
N PHE A 281 4.21 -13.26 -15.82
CA PHE A 281 2.98 -12.53 -15.92
C PHE A 281 3.19 -11.02 -15.85
N GLN A 282 3.98 -10.58 -14.87
CA GLN A 282 4.36 -9.17 -14.75
C GLN A 282 5.10 -8.71 -16.02
N ILE A 283 5.97 -9.54 -16.58
CA ILE A 283 6.66 -9.26 -17.84
C ILE A 283 5.67 -9.09 -18.99
N ILE A 284 4.70 -10.00 -19.15
CA ILE A 284 3.72 -9.94 -20.23
C ILE A 284 2.85 -8.66 -20.09
N THR A 285 2.36 -8.35 -18.90
CA THR A 285 1.52 -7.16 -18.66
C THR A 285 2.30 -5.89 -18.93
N SER A 286 3.48 -5.73 -18.34
CA SER A 286 4.32 -4.54 -18.54
C SER A 286 4.80 -4.39 -20.00
N GLN A 287 5.08 -5.50 -20.69
CA GLN A 287 5.40 -5.44 -22.12
C GLN A 287 4.19 -5.02 -22.94
N CYS A 288 3.00 -5.55 -22.66
CA CYS A 288 1.78 -5.15 -23.35
C CYS A 288 1.47 -3.66 -23.14
N GLU A 289 1.64 -3.15 -21.91
CA GLU A 289 1.46 -1.72 -21.61
C GLU A 289 2.46 -0.87 -22.41
N PHE A 290 3.73 -1.23 -22.39
CA PHE A 290 4.76 -0.53 -23.16
C PHE A 290 4.48 -0.55 -24.67
N ASP A 291 4.15 -1.70 -25.23
CA ASP A 291 3.87 -1.87 -26.67
C ASP A 291 2.62 -1.10 -27.10
N TYR A 292 1.59 -1.08 -26.27
CA TYR A 292 0.36 -0.32 -26.52
C TYR A 292 0.61 1.20 -26.47
N GLU A 293 1.24 1.69 -25.42
CA GLU A 293 1.55 3.11 -25.23
C GLU A 293 2.48 3.68 -26.32
N THR A 294 3.39 2.85 -26.85
CA THR A 294 4.30 3.21 -27.94
C THR A 294 3.73 2.92 -29.34
N GLY A 295 2.47 2.48 -29.43
CA GLY A 295 1.78 2.20 -30.70
C GLY A 295 2.29 0.98 -31.46
N ARG A 296 3.06 0.08 -30.82
CA ARG A 296 3.56 -1.17 -31.42
C ARG A 296 2.49 -2.25 -31.48
N ARG A 297 1.52 -2.20 -30.57
CA ARG A 297 0.41 -3.15 -30.48
C ARG A 297 -0.90 -2.42 -30.19
N THR A 298 -2.01 -3.03 -30.57
CA THR A 298 -3.35 -2.57 -30.25
C THR A 298 -3.82 -3.09 -28.89
N ALA A 299 -4.83 -2.42 -28.29
CA ALA A 299 -5.47 -2.89 -27.08
C ALA A 299 -6.09 -4.30 -27.24
N ASP A 300 -6.65 -4.60 -28.42
CA ASP A 300 -7.22 -5.92 -28.73
C ASP A 300 -6.15 -7.04 -28.69
N GLU A 301 -4.95 -6.78 -29.23
CA GLU A 301 -3.84 -7.73 -29.21
C GLU A 301 -3.31 -7.95 -27.78
N CYS A 302 -3.12 -6.87 -27.01
CA CYS A 302 -2.66 -6.93 -25.64
C CYS A 302 -3.68 -7.64 -24.73
N TRP A 303 -4.94 -7.23 -24.79
CA TRP A 303 -6.00 -7.90 -24.06
C TRP A 303 -6.08 -9.39 -24.36
N LYS A 304 -6.02 -9.77 -25.63
CA LYS A 304 -6.10 -11.18 -26.06
C LYS A 304 -4.94 -12.02 -25.50
N GLU A 305 -3.72 -11.48 -25.51
CA GLU A 305 -2.55 -12.18 -24.95
C GLU A 305 -2.71 -12.38 -23.43
N ILE A 306 -2.98 -11.29 -22.69
CA ILE A 306 -3.14 -11.33 -21.23
C ILE A 306 -4.33 -12.23 -20.85
N HIS A 307 -5.47 -12.13 -21.56
CA HIS A 307 -6.63 -12.96 -21.31
C HIS A 307 -6.34 -14.45 -21.54
N THR A 308 -5.65 -14.78 -22.64
CA THR A 308 -5.25 -16.16 -22.95
C THR A 308 -4.32 -16.71 -21.87
N PHE A 309 -3.35 -15.90 -21.46
CA PHE A 309 -2.41 -16.28 -20.40
C PHE A 309 -3.15 -16.48 -19.08
N PHE A 310 -4.00 -15.54 -18.67
CA PHE A 310 -4.79 -15.64 -17.45
C PHE A 310 -5.67 -16.90 -17.42
N ARG A 311 -6.41 -17.19 -18.51
CA ARG A 311 -7.24 -18.39 -18.62
C ARG A 311 -6.45 -19.68 -18.53
N LYS A 312 -5.22 -19.70 -19.11
CA LYS A 312 -4.33 -20.86 -19.08
C LYS A 312 -3.71 -21.09 -17.69
N THR A 313 -3.40 -20.03 -16.94
CA THR A 313 -2.64 -20.11 -15.69
C THR A 313 -3.51 -20.05 -14.44
N LYS A 314 -4.68 -19.43 -14.51
CA LYS A 314 -5.64 -19.29 -13.42
C LYS A 314 -5.91 -20.58 -12.61
N PRO A 315 -6.14 -21.75 -13.23
CA PRO A 315 -6.30 -23.01 -12.48
C PRO A 315 -5.04 -23.43 -11.72
N LYS A 316 -3.88 -23.00 -12.15
CA LYS A 316 -2.57 -23.35 -11.56
C LYS A 316 -2.26 -22.56 -10.29
N VAL A 317 -3.01 -21.51 -9.98
CA VAL A 317 -2.86 -20.76 -8.71
C VAL A 317 -3.03 -21.69 -7.50
N LYS A 318 -3.87 -22.70 -7.59
CA LYS A 318 -4.01 -23.73 -6.55
C LYS A 318 -2.75 -24.60 -6.38
N GLN A 319 -1.83 -24.57 -7.33
CA GLN A 319 -0.58 -25.34 -7.36
C GLN A 319 0.64 -24.48 -7.01
N PHE A 320 0.46 -23.19 -6.73
CA PHE A 320 1.60 -22.32 -6.37
C PHE A 320 2.31 -22.75 -5.08
N GLY A 321 1.69 -23.57 -4.24
CA GLY A 321 2.36 -24.20 -3.12
C GLY A 321 3.48 -25.18 -3.52
N GLU A 322 3.50 -25.69 -4.76
CA GLU A 322 4.57 -26.54 -5.29
C GLU A 322 5.78 -25.73 -5.80
N VAL A 323 5.58 -24.44 -6.07
CA VAL A 323 6.62 -23.50 -6.48
C VAL A 323 6.94 -22.67 -5.23
N ASP A 324 8.20 -22.30 -5.01
CA ASP A 324 8.65 -21.45 -3.92
C ASP A 324 8.07 -20.01 -4.04
N VAL A 325 6.74 -19.92 -3.94
CA VAL A 325 5.97 -18.70 -4.17
C VAL A 325 5.68 -18.06 -2.82
N ARG A 326 6.07 -16.81 -2.68
CA ARG A 326 5.72 -16.00 -1.52
C ARG A 326 4.24 -15.62 -1.58
N LYS A 327 3.61 -15.45 -0.41
CA LYS A 327 2.21 -15.01 -0.26
C LYS A 327 1.86 -13.81 -1.15
N ILE A 328 2.76 -12.82 -1.21
CA ILE A 328 2.59 -11.60 -1.99
C ILE A 328 2.54 -11.87 -3.49
N ASP A 329 3.27 -12.89 -3.96
CA ASP A 329 3.37 -13.20 -5.39
C ASP A 329 2.04 -13.67 -5.96
N VAL A 330 1.27 -14.48 -5.20
CA VAL A 330 -0.05 -14.97 -5.62
C VAL A 330 -1.06 -13.84 -5.73
N ILE A 331 -1.09 -12.96 -4.73
CA ILE A 331 -1.99 -11.80 -4.69
C ILE A 331 -1.61 -10.83 -5.80
N SER A 332 -0.33 -10.47 -5.89
CA SER A 332 0.18 -9.57 -6.93
C SER A 332 -0.10 -10.10 -8.32
N TYR A 333 0.13 -11.40 -8.55
CA TYR A 333 -0.21 -12.06 -9.80
C TYR A 333 -1.68 -11.85 -10.20
N TYR A 334 -2.62 -12.17 -9.29
CA TYR A 334 -4.05 -12.03 -9.59
C TYR A 334 -4.45 -10.57 -9.84
N MET A 335 -3.96 -9.66 -9.00
CA MET A 335 -4.35 -8.25 -9.07
C MET A 335 -3.75 -7.56 -10.31
N THR A 336 -2.48 -7.79 -10.60
CA THR A 336 -1.85 -7.26 -11.83
C THR A 336 -2.52 -7.79 -13.10
N CYS A 337 -2.94 -9.07 -13.10
CA CYS A 337 -3.72 -9.63 -14.19
C CYS A 337 -5.01 -8.89 -14.42
N LEU A 338 -5.77 -8.76 -13.36
CA LEU A 338 -7.13 -8.23 -13.43
C LEU A 338 -7.11 -6.74 -13.77
N ASP A 339 -6.15 -6.02 -13.20
CA ASP A 339 -5.92 -4.62 -13.52
C ASP A 339 -5.61 -4.41 -15.02
N ALA A 340 -4.61 -5.12 -15.54
CA ALA A 340 -4.26 -5.06 -16.95
C ALA A 340 -5.41 -5.54 -17.87
N LEU A 341 -6.12 -6.60 -17.49
CA LEU A 341 -7.26 -7.10 -18.26
C LEU A 341 -8.39 -6.09 -18.34
N ILE A 342 -8.71 -5.42 -17.24
CA ILE A 342 -9.76 -4.39 -17.19
C ILE A 342 -9.33 -3.16 -17.98
N SER A 343 -8.07 -2.71 -17.82
CA SER A 343 -7.50 -1.57 -18.53
C SER A 343 -7.61 -1.75 -20.04
N PHE A 344 -7.06 -2.86 -20.56
CA PHE A 344 -7.13 -3.12 -21.99
C PHE A 344 -8.52 -3.41 -22.49
N LEU A 345 -9.39 -4.08 -21.69
CA LEU A 345 -10.76 -4.38 -22.09
C LEU A 345 -11.54 -3.12 -22.46
N VAL A 346 -11.38 -2.05 -21.67
CA VAL A 346 -12.04 -0.77 -21.93
C VAL A 346 -11.59 -0.16 -23.27
N GLU A 347 -10.32 -0.30 -23.61
CA GLU A 347 -9.69 0.26 -24.80
C GLU A 347 -9.89 -0.61 -26.07
N THR A 348 -10.37 -1.86 -25.96
CA THR A 348 -10.59 -2.74 -27.14
C THR A 348 -11.65 -2.19 -28.06
N THR A 349 -11.66 -2.67 -29.31
CA THR A 349 -12.71 -2.39 -30.29
C THR A 349 -13.99 -3.23 -30.13
N MET A 350 -14.03 -4.09 -29.11
CA MET A 350 -15.18 -4.94 -28.83
C MET A 350 -16.46 -4.13 -28.57
N PRO A 351 -17.65 -4.65 -28.95
CA PRO A 351 -18.91 -4.09 -28.53
C PRO A 351 -19.02 -3.99 -27.00
N MET A 352 -19.66 -2.94 -26.48
CA MET A 352 -19.79 -2.69 -25.03
C MET A 352 -20.41 -3.88 -24.29
N GLU A 353 -21.39 -4.55 -24.87
CA GLU A 353 -22.02 -5.75 -24.27
C GLU A 353 -21.02 -6.91 -24.07
N ASP A 354 -20.08 -7.09 -25.00
CA ASP A 354 -19.03 -8.10 -24.84
C ASP A 354 -18.02 -7.68 -23.76
N LYS A 355 -17.65 -6.38 -23.70
CA LYS A 355 -16.81 -5.86 -22.63
C LYS A 355 -17.43 -6.07 -21.25
N LYS A 356 -18.69 -5.72 -21.07
CA LYS A 356 -19.43 -5.93 -19.83
C LYS A 356 -19.54 -7.40 -19.46
N ARG A 357 -19.74 -8.29 -20.44
CA ARG A 357 -19.76 -9.74 -20.22
C ARG A 357 -18.41 -10.23 -19.65
N TYR A 358 -17.28 -9.87 -20.26
CA TYR A 358 -15.95 -10.23 -19.77
C TYR A 358 -15.67 -9.62 -18.40
N PHE A 359 -16.07 -8.39 -18.16
CA PHE A 359 -15.92 -7.74 -16.85
C PHE A 359 -16.68 -8.50 -15.76
N ARG A 360 -17.93 -8.92 -16.01
CA ARG A 360 -18.69 -9.77 -15.06
C ARG A 360 -18.00 -11.12 -14.80
N GLU A 361 -17.36 -11.71 -15.82
CA GLU A 361 -16.55 -12.93 -15.63
C GLU A 361 -15.34 -12.64 -14.71
N TYR A 362 -14.63 -11.52 -14.90
CA TYR A 362 -13.51 -11.13 -14.03
C TYR A 362 -13.97 -10.84 -12.60
N GLN A 363 -15.07 -10.16 -12.42
CA GLN A 363 -15.67 -9.96 -11.10
C GLN A 363 -16.00 -11.30 -10.41
N GLN A 364 -16.48 -12.28 -11.17
CA GLN A 364 -16.73 -13.61 -10.61
C GLN A 364 -15.43 -14.32 -10.25
N ASP A 365 -14.38 -14.15 -11.04
CA ASP A 365 -13.05 -14.69 -10.75
C ASP A 365 -12.45 -14.07 -9.48
N ILE A 366 -12.60 -12.76 -9.30
CA ILE A 366 -12.19 -12.05 -8.06
C ILE A 366 -12.95 -12.64 -6.86
N ARG A 367 -14.27 -12.74 -6.95
CA ARG A 367 -15.09 -13.28 -5.84
C ARG A 367 -14.68 -14.71 -5.47
N ASN A 368 -14.44 -15.55 -6.47
CA ASN A 368 -14.00 -16.93 -6.24
C ASN A 368 -12.60 -16.97 -5.61
N PHE A 369 -11.69 -16.10 -6.06
CA PHE A 369 -10.35 -16.00 -5.48
C PHE A 369 -10.39 -15.54 -4.04
N ILE A 370 -11.14 -14.48 -3.72
CA ILE A 370 -11.33 -13.99 -2.35
C ILE A 370 -11.87 -15.10 -1.45
N ALA A 371 -12.95 -15.76 -1.87
CA ALA A 371 -13.60 -16.80 -1.07
C ALA A 371 -12.67 -18.00 -0.81
N ASP A 372 -11.92 -18.46 -1.82
CA ASP A 372 -10.95 -19.54 -1.67
C ASP A 372 -9.78 -19.11 -0.78
N TYR A 373 -9.24 -17.91 -0.98
CA TYR A 373 -8.12 -17.37 -0.23
C TYR A 373 -8.48 -17.19 1.25
N ASP A 374 -9.58 -16.52 1.56
CA ASP A 374 -10.01 -16.26 2.95
C ASP A 374 -10.36 -17.55 3.70
N THR A 375 -11.01 -18.51 3.04
CA THR A 375 -11.32 -19.80 3.65
C THR A 375 -10.06 -20.54 4.06
N ARG A 376 -8.97 -20.41 3.32
CA ARG A 376 -7.71 -21.14 3.54
C ARG A 376 -6.73 -20.42 4.44
N THR A 377 -6.62 -19.10 4.26
CA THR A 377 -5.57 -18.29 4.94
C THR A 377 -6.09 -17.46 6.10
N GLY A 378 -7.41 -17.29 6.21
CA GLY A 378 -8.01 -16.28 7.06
C GLY A 378 -7.86 -14.87 6.46
N HIS A 379 -8.12 -13.86 7.27
CA HIS A 379 -8.05 -12.47 6.86
C HIS A 379 -6.62 -12.05 6.48
N SER A 380 -6.47 -11.30 5.37
CA SER A 380 -5.18 -10.86 4.86
C SER A 380 -5.23 -9.39 4.44
N ASN A 381 -4.47 -8.56 5.15
CA ASN A 381 -4.35 -7.14 4.84
C ASN A 381 -3.67 -6.89 3.48
N THR A 382 -2.71 -7.72 3.09
CA THR A 382 -2.10 -7.63 1.75
C THR A 382 -3.14 -7.81 0.64
N LEU A 383 -4.06 -8.76 0.80
CA LEU A 383 -5.17 -8.93 -0.15
C LEU A 383 -6.13 -7.74 -0.09
N ASN A 384 -6.45 -7.23 1.10
CA ASN A 384 -7.34 -6.09 1.23
C ASN A 384 -6.80 -4.83 0.56
N ASN A 385 -5.51 -4.54 0.74
CA ASN A 385 -4.86 -3.40 0.06
C ASN A 385 -4.89 -3.55 -1.46
N ALA A 386 -4.60 -4.75 -1.98
CA ALA A 386 -4.65 -5.02 -3.41
C ALA A 386 -6.08 -4.91 -3.97
N LEU A 387 -7.10 -5.34 -3.22
CA LEU A 387 -8.50 -5.18 -3.60
C LEU A 387 -8.97 -3.72 -3.53
N GLU A 388 -8.44 -2.93 -2.60
CA GLU A 388 -8.68 -1.49 -2.55
C GLU A 388 -8.14 -0.80 -3.80
N GLU A 389 -6.91 -1.10 -4.23
CA GLU A 389 -6.34 -0.58 -5.48
C GLU A 389 -7.22 -0.94 -6.68
N LEU A 390 -7.64 -2.20 -6.79
CA LEU A 390 -8.54 -2.65 -7.86
C LEU A 390 -9.91 -1.99 -7.80
N ALA A 391 -10.49 -1.80 -6.61
CA ALA A 391 -11.80 -1.20 -6.43
C ALA A 391 -11.84 0.28 -6.86
N PHE A 392 -10.74 0.99 -6.71
CA PHE A 392 -10.63 2.39 -7.12
C PHE A 392 -9.91 2.60 -8.46
N PHE A 393 -9.90 1.58 -9.28
CA PHE A 393 -9.37 1.66 -10.64
C PHE A 393 -10.41 2.34 -11.58
N PRO A 394 -10.15 3.58 -12.09
CA PRO A 394 -11.19 4.38 -12.75
C PRO A 394 -11.80 3.71 -13.98
N ASN A 395 -10.99 2.98 -14.76
CA ASN A 395 -11.44 2.36 -16.01
C ASN A 395 -12.56 1.32 -15.81
N ALA A 396 -12.61 0.67 -14.61
CA ALA A 396 -13.65 -0.31 -14.30
C ALA A 396 -15.07 0.31 -14.32
N TYR A 397 -15.18 1.60 -13.96
CA TYR A 397 -16.47 2.26 -13.76
C TYR A 397 -17.25 2.51 -15.05
N ALA A 398 -16.59 2.58 -16.18
CA ALA A 398 -17.24 2.63 -17.49
C ALA A 398 -17.98 1.32 -17.87
N LEU A 399 -17.76 0.24 -17.15
CA LEU A 399 -18.30 -1.10 -17.43
C LEU A 399 -19.51 -1.46 -16.57
N PHE A 400 -19.93 -0.60 -15.63
CA PHE A 400 -21.16 -0.75 -14.85
C PHE A 400 -22.36 -0.12 -15.54
N ASP A 401 -23.55 -0.66 -15.28
CA ASP A 401 -24.80 -0.14 -15.83
C ASP A 401 -25.45 0.90 -14.90
N THR A 402 -25.25 0.81 -13.60
CA THR A 402 -25.93 1.65 -12.61
C THR A 402 -24.98 2.12 -11.48
N ALA A 403 -25.35 3.23 -10.84
CA ALA A 403 -24.66 3.72 -9.64
C ALA A 403 -24.69 2.69 -8.49
N GLU A 404 -25.79 1.96 -8.34
CA GLU A 404 -25.93 0.92 -7.32
C GLU A 404 -24.88 -0.21 -7.51
N GLU A 405 -24.65 -0.64 -8.75
CA GLU A 405 -23.61 -1.64 -9.04
C GLU A 405 -22.20 -1.14 -8.69
N LYS A 406 -21.89 0.15 -8.91
CA LYS A 406 -20.63 0.79 -8.56
C LYS A 406 -20.43 0.81 -7.04
N ILE A 407 -21.46 1.22 -6.31
CA ILE A 407 -21.44 1.26 -4.83
C ILE A 407 -21.30 -0.16 -4.25
N ASP A 408 -22.07 -1.14 -4.74
CA ASP A 408 -21.96 -2.54 -4.32
C ASP A 408 -20.57 -3.12 -4.59
N TYR A 409 -19.94 -2.75 -5.70
CA TYR A 409 -18.58 -3.16 -6.04
C TYR A 409 -17.57 -2.67 -5.00
N ILE A 410 -17.56 -1.36 -4.70
CA ILE A 410 -16.69 -0.78 -3.66
C ILE A 410 -16.99 -1.41 -2.30
N PHE A 411 -18.25 -1.48 -1.93
CA PHE A 411 -18.65 -2.01 -0.63
C PHE A 411 -18.15 -3.44 -0.43
N ARG A 412 -18.29 -4.31 -1.42
CA ARG A 412 -17.84 -5.73 -1.34
C ARG A 412 -16.32 -5.90 -1.37
N LEU A 413 -15.62 -5.12 -2.17
CA LEU A 413 -14.16 -5.28 -2.30
C LEU A 413 -13.40 -4.59 -1.18
N VAL A 414 -13.99 -3.57 -0.59
CA VAL A 414 -13.30 -2.68 0.36
C VAL A 414 -13.96 -2.79 1.74
N VAL A 415 -15.13 -2.19 1.93
CA VAL A 415 -15.75 -2.04 3.26
C VAL A 415 -16.08 -3.40 3.90
N ALA A 416 -16.63 -4.34 3.14
CA ALA A 416 -17.02 -5.66 3.64
C ALA A 416 -15.82 -6.56 4.01
N ARG A 417 -14.60 -6.15 3.70
CA ARG A 417 -13.39 -6.90 4.02
C ARG A 417 -13.00 -6.80 5.51
N HIS A 418 -13.43 -5.75 6.19
CA HIS A 418 -13.17 -5.52 7.59
C HIS A 418 -14.48 -5.61 8.40
N CYS A 419 -14.58 -6.60 9.28
CA CYS A 419 -15.81 -6.85 10.04
C CYS A 419 -16.26 -5.64 10.86
N THR A 420 -15.33 -4.95 11.50
CA THR A 420 -15.60 -3.74 12.30
C THR A 420 -16.10 -2.59 11.44
N ALA A 421 -15.41 -2.28 10.33
CA ALA A 421 -15.82 -1.25 9.39
C ALA A 421 -17.17 -1.57 8.73
N PHE A 422 -17.37 -2.83 8.34
CA PHE A 422 -18.63 -3.30 7.77
C PHE A 422 -19.81 -3.10 8.71
N LEU A 423 -19.69 -3.57 9.97
CA LEU A 423 -20.75 -3.43 10.96
C LEU A 423 -21.00 -1.96 11.32
N HIS A 424 -19.94 -1.17 11.46
CA HIS A 424 -20.02 0.27 11.71
C HIS A 424 -20.80 0.97 10.57
N SER A 425 -20.40 0.79 9.32
CA SER A 425 -21.09 1.41 8.17
C SER A 425 -22.57 1.04 8.09
N LEU A 426 -22.92 -0.24 8.37
CA LEU A 426 -24.32 -0.66 8.42
C LEU A 426 -25.09 -0.01 9.57
N MET A 427 -24.47 0.16 10.76
CA MET A 427 -25.10 0.82 11.88
C MET A 427 -25.33 2.31 11.61
N VAL A 428 -24.32 3.00 11.07
CA VAL A 428 -24.44 4.42 10.67
C VAL A 428 -25.54 4.60 9.64
N SER A 429 -25.63 3.71 8.65
CA SER A 429 -26.68 3.70 7.64
C SER A 429 -28.08 3.57 8.27
N ALA A 430 -28.26 2.58 9.14
CA ALA A 430 -29.54 2.38 9.82
C ALA A 430 -29.98 3.57 10.69
N PHE A 431 -29.02 4.21 11.39
CA PHE A 431 -29.29 5.40 12.17
C PHE A 431 -29.61 6.62 11.29
N ALA A 432 -28.88 6.83 10.21
CA ALA A 432 -29.11 7.93 9.27
C ALA A 432 -30.50 7.82 8.65
N GLU A 433 -30.89 6.64 8.16
CA GLU A 433 -32.22 6.39 7.63
C GLU A 433 -33.33 6.64 8.66
N ALA A 434 -33.13 6.18 9.92
CA ALA A 434 -34.13 6.36 10.98
C ALA A 434 -34.29 7.84 11.36
N ILE A 435 -33.18 8.59 11.48
CA ILE A 435 -33.22 10.03 11.78
C ILE A 435 -33.89 10.79 10.65
N LEU A 436 -33.49 10.55 9.39
CA LEU A 436 -34.07 11.22 8.24
C LEU A 436 -35.54 10.88 8.05
N SER A 437 -35.92 9.62 8.24
CA SER A 437 -37.31 9.20 8.22
C SER A 437 -38.15 10.01 9.24
N ALA A 438 -37.63 10.18 10.47
CA ALA A 438 -38.29 10.97 11.49
C ALA A 438 -38.36 12.46 11.15
N ILE A 439 -37.32 13.03 10.53
CA ILE A 439 -37.31 14.42 10.05
C ILE A 439 -38.35 14.61 8.93
N ILE A 440 -38.37 13.72 7.94
CA ILE A 440 -39.34 13.77 6.84
C ILE A 440 -40.76 13.70 7.37
N ASP A 441 -41.03 12.86 8.38
CA ASP A 441 -42.36 12.67 8.94
C ASP A 441 -42.83 13.82 9.84
N LYS A 442 -41.91 14.47 10.59
CA LYS A 442 -42.26 15.42 11.65
C LYS A 442 -41.91 16.87 11.29
N GLU A 443 -40.81 17.09 10.60
CA GLU A 443 -40.25 18.43 10.35
C GLU A 443 -39.68 18.53 8.91
N PRO A 444 -40.43 18.17 7.85
CA PRO A 444 -39.94 18.14 6.47
C PRO A 444 -39.44 19.51 5.98
N THR A 445 -39.85 20.60 6.63
CA THR A 445 -39.38 21.97 6.32
C THR A 445 -37.87 22.12 6.49
N LEU A 446 -37.21 21.30 7.31
CA LEU A 446 -35.75 21.32 7.52
C LEU A 446 -34.99 20.88 6.26
N MET A 447 -35.64 20.18 5.36
CA MET A 447 -35.02 19.66 4.13
C MET A 447 -35.35 20.49 2.88
N VAL A 448 -36.21 21.51 3.00
CA VAL A 448 -36.53 22.38 1.87
C VAL A 448 -35.27 23.16 1.45
N GLY A 449 -34.97 23.06 0.15
CA GLY A 449 -33.73 23.60 -0.44
C GLY A 449 -32.60 22.58 -0.60
N TYR A 450 -32.71 21.40 0.02
CA TYR A 450 -31.75 20.33 -0.13
C TYR A 450 -32.04 19.55 -1.44
N HIS A 451 -31.03 19.32 -2.26
CA HIS A 451 -31.13 18.63 -3.57
C HIS A 451 -32.29 19.12 -4.46
N GLY A 452 -32.62 20.43 -4.39
CA GLY A 452 -33.65 21.04 -5.24
C GLY A 452 -35.09 20.83 -4.78
N VAL A 453 -35.28 20.19 -3.61
CA VAL A 453 -36.59 20.04 -2.99
C VAL A 453 -37.15 21.41 -2.57
N THR A 454 -38.35 21.74 -2.97
CA THR A 454 -38.89 23.10 -2.89
C THR A 454 -40.00 23.28 -1.85
N SER A 455 -40.59 22.20 -1.37
CA SER A 455 -41.66 22.24 -0.37
C SER A 455 -41.67 20.99 0.52
N PRO A 456 -42.38 21.03 1.66
CA PRO A 456 -42.57 19.84 2.51
C PRO A 456 -43.23 18.67 1.79
N GLU A 457 -44.18 18.95 0.88
CA GLU A 457 -44.86 17.94 0.06
C GLU A 457 -43.86 17.31 -0.93
N ASP A 458 -42.96 18.11 -1.46
CA ASP A 458 -41.91 17.70 -2.36
C ASP A 458 -40.87 16.81 -1.62
N VAL A 459 -40.54 17.13 -0.37
CA VAL A 459 -39.74 16.24 0.51
C VAL A 459 -40.38 14.87 0.65
N GLN A 460 -41.69 14.82 0.88
CA GLN A 460 -42.41 13.54 0.99
C GLN A 460 -42.44 12.78 -0.35
N ALA A 461 -42.53 13.47 -1.45
CA ALA A 461 -42.53 12.85 -2.78
C ALA A 461 -41.17 12.19 -3.10
N HIS A 462 -40.06 12.80 -2.66
CA HIS A 462 -38.69 12.30 -2.86
C HIS A 462 -38.14 11.46 -1.70
N ARG A 463 -39.01 11.02 -0.76
CA ARG A 463 -38.62 10.28 0.44
C ARG A 463 -37.68 9.10 0.15
N ALA A 464 -38.02 8.29 -0.83
CA ALA A 464 -37.24 7.08 -1.16
C ALA A 464 -35.84 7.42 -1.66
N GLU A 465 -35.71 8.45 -2.50
CA GLU A 465 -34.45 8.91 -3.06
C GLU A 465 -33.54 9.50 -1.97
N ILE A 466 -34.13 10.29 -1.05
CA ILE A 466 -33.43 10.90 0.07
C ILE A 466 -32.89 9.82 1.03
N LEU A 467 -33.70 8.81 1.37
CA LEU A 467 -33.28 7.73 2.24
C LEU A 467 -32.22 6.84 1.59
N GLN A 468 -32.35 6.57 0.28
CA GLN A 468 -31.35 5.82 -0.45
C GLN A 468 -30.01 6.57 -0.50
N PHE A 469 -30.04 7.88 -0.77
CA PHE A 469 -28.84 8.71 -0.76
C PHE A 469 -28.14 8.69 0.61
N ALA A 470 -28.91 8.76 1.70
CA ALA A 470 -28.36 8.68 3.04
C ALA A 470 -27.76 7.28 3.36
N HIS A 471 -28.44 6.24 2.91
CA HIS A 471 -27.95 4.87 3.00
C HIS A 471 -26.57 4.73 2.35
N ASP A 472 -26.47 5.11 1.08
CA ASP A 472 -25.25 5.01 0.30
C ASP A 472 -24.12 5.88 0.88
N ALA A 473 -24.46 7.12 1.28
CA ALA A 473 -23.54 8.04 1.93
C ALA A 473 -22.94 7.43 3.21
N ALA A 474 -23.79 6.82 4.03
CA ALA A 474 -23.35 6.16 5.25
C ALA A 474 -22.50 4.90 5.00
N LEU A 475 -22.79 4.13 3.95
CA LEU A 475 -21.94 2.99 3.58
C LEU A 475 -20.55 3.42 3.14
N LEU A 476 -20.42 4.61 2.52
CA LEU A 476 -19.19 5.08 1.89
C LEU A 476 -18.41 6.11 2.71
N HIS A 477 -18.97 6.66 3.81
CA HIS A 477 -18.34 7.76 4.55
C HIS A 477 -16.91 7.44 5.01
N ASP A 478 -16.68 6.21 5.42
CA ASP A 478 -15.43 5.70 5.98
C ASP A 478 -14.57 4.90 4.97
N VAL A 479 -14.89 4.93 3.69
CA VAL A 479 -14.18 4.13 2.67
C VAL A 479 -12.67 4.37 2.64
N GLY A 480 -12.21 5.54 3.07
CA GLY A 480 -10.79 5.87 3.19
C GLY A 480 -10.06 5.24 4.38
N LYS A 481 -10.76 4.57 5.30
CA LYS A 481 -10.14 3.91 6.48
C LYS A 481 -9.49 2.56 6.18
N ASN A 482 -9.85 1.88 5.11
CA ASN A 482 -9.54 0.46 4.95
C ASN A 482 -8.05 0.11 5.01
N SER A 483 -7.20 0.81 4.29
CA SER A 483 -5.75 0.61 4.35
C SER A 483 -5.09 0.99 5.69
N MET A 484 -5.86 1.61 6.58
CA MET A 484 -5.40 2.07 7.89
C MET A 484 -5.86 1.16 9.03
N LEU A 485 -6.88 0.33 8.80
CA LEU A 485 -7.46 -0.53 9.83
C LEU A 485 -6.46 -1.53 10.38
N GLU A 486 -5.53 -1.99 9.55
CA GLU A 486 -4.44 -2.86 10.01
C GLU A 486 -3.62 -2.23 11.13
N ILE A 487 -3.24 -0.96 10.96
CA ILE A 487 -2.48 -0.23 11.99
C ILE A 487 -3.30 -0.09 13.27
N ILE A 488 -4.61 0.11 13.16
CA ILE A 488 -5.51 0.34 14.29
C ILE A 488 -5.86 -0.98 14.98
N GLU A 489 -6.19 -2.02 14.23
CA GLU A 489 -6.70 -3.29 14.76
C GLU A 489 -5.60 -4.14 15.42
N THR A 490 -4.35 -3.97 15.00
CA THR A 490 -3.22 -4.74 15.56
C THR A 490 -2.60 -4.09 16.78
N GLN A 491 -2.94 -2.83 17.10
CA GLN A 491 -2.32 -2.12 18.22
C GLN A 491 -3.13 -2.29 19.52
N HIS A 492 -2.53 -2.94 20.52
CA HIS A 492 -3.08 -3.05 21.89
C HIS A 492 -2.54 -1.94 22.81
N ARG A 493 -2.38 -0.73 22.31
CA ARG A 493 -1.79 0.43 22.98
C ARG A 493 -2.39 1.73 22.46
N PRO A 494 -2.23 2.85 23.18
CA PRO A 494 -2.56 4.15 22.62
C PRO A 494 -1.79 4.43 21.35
N LEU A 495 -2.45 5.05 20.38
CA LEU A 495 -1.85 5.43 19.11
C LEU A 495 -0.86 6.59 19.30
N THR A 496 0.18 6.64 18.46
CA THR A 496 1.08 7.79 18.38
C THR A 496 0.46 8.94 17.60
N ASP A 497 1.10 10.11 17.65
CA ASP A 497 0.65 11.27 16.87
C ASP A 497 0.70 11.00 15.36
N GLU A 498 1.70 10.25 14.89
CA GLU A 498 1.81 9.83 13.49
C GLU A 498 0.66 8.90 13.10
N GLU A 499 0.34 7.91 13.91
CA GLU A 499 -0.78 6.99 13.67
C GLU A 499 -2.13 7.73 13.71
N PHE A 500 -2.29 8.67 14.63
CA PHE A 500 -3.45 9.58 14.61
C PHE A 500 -3.50 10.45 13.36
N GLY A 501 -2.34 10.90 12.87
CA GLY A 501 -2.21 11.61 11.59
C GLY A 501 -2.73 10.78 10.43
N ILE A 502 -2.36 9.49 10.39
CA ILE A 502 -2.85 8.53 9.40
C ILE A 502 -4.38 8.43 9.47
N ILE A 503 -4.94 8.18 10.65
CA ILE A 503 -6.40 8.07 10.82
C ILE A 503 -7.09 9.36 10.36
N ARG A 504 -6.60 10.52 10.76
CA ARG A 504 -7.17 11.82 10.36
C ARG A 504 -7.11 12.10 8.86
N SER A 505 -6.35 11.33 8.10
CA SER A 505 -6.27 11.48 6.63
C SER A 505 -7.37 10.74 5.89
N HIS A 506 -8.11 9.79 6.54
CA HIS A 506 -9.11 8.98 5.85
C HIS A 506 -10.25 9.78 5.18
N PRO A 507 -10.73 10.93 5.71
CA PRO A 507 -11.76 11.68 5.03
C PRO A 507 -11.30 12.21 3.67
N ASN A 508 -10.08 12.75 3.60
CA ASN A 508 -9.49 13.19 2.33
C ASN A 508 -9.25 12.02 1.38
N ARG A 509 -8.76 10.88 1.90
CA ARG A 509 -8.56 9.67 1.11
C ARG A 509 -9.87 9.12 0.56
N GLY A 510 -10.92 9.05 1.39
CA GLY A 510 -12.26 8.68 0.97
C GLY A 510 -12.80 9.60 -0.13
N GLY A 511 -12.61 10.92 0.04
CA GLY A 511 -12.96 11.89 -1.00
C GLY A 511 -12.21 11.66 -2.32
N GLN A 512 -10.90 11.36 -2.28
CA GLN A 512 -10.12 11.03 -3.47
C GLN A 512 -10.64 9.77 -4.17
N TYR A 513 -10.93 8.72 -3.41
CA TYR A 513 -11.47 7.47 -3.95
C TYR A 513 -12.83 7.67 -4.63
N LEU A 514 -13.71 8.43 -4.01
CA LEU A 514 -15.05 8.66 -4.56
C LEU A 514 -15.06 9.67 -5.72
N SER A 515 -14.00 10.44 -5.92
CA SER A 515 -13.90 11.40 -7.04
C SER A 515 -13.58 10.76 -8.40
N ILE A 516 -13.37 9.46 -8.46
CA ILE A 516 -12.97 8.75 -9.70
C ILE A 516 -14.11 8.59 -10.71
N ASP A 517 -15.37 8.72 -10.28
CA ASP A 517 -16.56 8.52 -11.11
C ASP A 517 -17.66 9.50 -10.71
N GLU A 518 -18.48 9.96 -11.67
CA GLU A 518 -19.50 10.99 -11.46
C GLU A 518 -20.61 10.54 -10.48
N ASP A 519 -21.01 9.27 -10.51
CA ASP A 519 -22.04 8.75 -9.61
C ASP A 519 -21.55 8.66 -8.16
N LEU A 520 -20.23 8.39 -7.97
CA LEU A 520 -19.60 8.33 -6.67
C LEU A 520 -19.22 9.72 -6.14
N ALA A 521 -18.93 10.67 -7.02
CA ALA A 521 -18.51 12.04 -6.66
C ALA A 521 -19.54 12.77 -5.79
N ARG A 522 -20.82 12.38 -5.85
CA ARG A 522 -21.90 12.89 -4.99
C ARG A 522 -21.65 12.72 -3.50
N TYR A 523 -20.85 11.73 -3.10
CA TYR A 523 -20.57 11.37 -1.71
C TYR A 523 -19.24 11.93 -1.20
N VAL A 524 -18.46 12.61 -2.05
CA VAL A 524 -17.13 13.15 -1.72
C VAL A 524 -17.17 14.08 -0.53
N ASP A 525 -18.10 15.06 -0.54
CA ASP A 525 -18.23 16.05 0.53
C ASP A 525 -18.61 15.40 1.87
N ILE A 526 -19.43 14.35 1.82
CA ILE A 526 -19.85 13.61 3.01
C ILE A 526 -18.66 12.84 3.58
N ALA A 527 -17.92 12.11 2.75
CA ALA A 527 -16.71 11.41 3.17
C ALA A 527 -15.65 12.37 3.73
N ARG A 528 -15.51 13.57 3.16
CA ARG A 528 -14.58 14.59 3.66
C ARG A 528 -15.08 15.30 4.92
N GLY A 529 -16.38 15.42 5.10
CA GLY A 529 -16.99 16.30 6.08
C GLY A 529 -17.41 15.66 7.39
N HIS A 530 -17.59 14.34 7.47
CA HIS A 530 -18.22 13.66 8.61
C HIS A 530 -17.50 13.82 9.96
N HIS A 531 -16.23 14.22 9.96
CA HIS A 531 -15.49 14.58 11.20
C HIS A 531 -15.30 16.09 11.40
N LYS A 532 -15.97 16.93 10.61
CA LYS A 532 -15.95 18.38 10.84
C LYS A 532 -16.96 18.78 11.91
N PHE A 533 -16.58 19.75 12.73
CA PHE A 533 -17.53 20.30 13.68
C PHE A 533 -18.63 21.11 12.98
N TYR A 534 -19.84 21.04 13.50
CA TYR A 534 -21.02 21.73 12.96
C TYR A 534 -20.78 23.22 12.67
N ASN A 535 -19.97 23.90 13.48
CA ASN A 535 -19.65 25.32 13.30
C ASN A 535 -18.50 25.59 12.30
N GLY A 536 -17.96 24.58 11.64
CA GLY A 536 -16.83 24.66 10.70
C GLY A 536 -15.47 24.98 11.32
N LYS A 537 -15.39 25.20 12.64
CA LYS A 537 -14.18 25.71 13.31
C LYS A 537 -13.30 24.63 13.95
N GLY A 538 -13.52 23.39 13.65
CA GLY A 538 -12.76 22.28 14.20
C GLY A 538 -13.03 20.96 13.49
N GLY A 539 -12.52 19.87 14.06
CA GLY A 539 -12.54 18.58 13.39
C GLY A 539 -11.48 18.51 12.27
N TYR A 540 -11.57 17.49 11.48
CA TYR A 540 -10.63 17.25 10.36
C TYR A 540 -11.41 16.77 9.11
N PRO A 541 -10.83 16.91 7.91
CA PRO A 541 -9.55 17.52 7.58
C PRO A 541 -9.59 19.06 7.65
N ASN A 542 -8.42 19.68 7.76
CA ASN A 542 -8.32 21.15 7.90
C ASN A 542 -8.63 21.92 6.62
N ASP A 543 -8.44 21.27 5.46
CA ASP A 543 -8.61 21.82 4.11
C ASP A 543 -10.03 21.67 3.54
N PHE A 544 -11.01 21.32 4.39
CA PHE A 544 -12.41 21.21 4.00
C PHE A 544 -13.30 22.09 4.89
N ASP A 545 -14.18 22.87 4.26
CA ASP A 545 -15.20 23.69 4.92
C ASP A 545 -16.59 23.09 4.71
N ASN A 546 -17.07 22.32 5.69
CA ASN A 546 -18.40 21.71 5.64
C ASN A 546 -19.54 22.75 5.65
N THR A 547 -19.30 23.99 6.09
CA THR A 547 -20.34 25.04 6.11
C THR A 547 -20.65 25.61 4.74
N ALA A 548 -19.72 25.47 3.79
CA ALA A 548 -19.89 25.89 2.41
C ALA A 548 -20.36 24.74 1.48
N SER A 549 -20.41 23.50 1.98
CA SER A 549 -20.81 22.34 1.18
C SER A 549 -22.32 22.33 0.92
N PRO A 550 -22.77 22.00 -0.29
CA PRO A 550 -24.19 21.74 -0.59
C PRO A 550 -24.71 20.53 0.19
N GLU A 551 -23.82 19.60 0.58
CA GLU A 551 -24.14 18.39 1.33
C GLU A 551 -24.11 18.59 2.86
N ARG A 552 -24.01 19.83 3.32
CA ARG A 552 -23.89 20.14 4.76
C ARG A 552 -24.92 19.43 5.62
N PHE A 553 -26.18 19.39 5.17
CA PHE A 553 -27.25 18.75 5.93
C PHE A 553 -26.98 17.25 6.12
N MET A 554 -26.57 16.55 5.07
CA MET A 554 -26.25 15.13 5.14
C MET A 554 -24.95 14.87 5.93
N ILE A 555 -23.94 15.73 5.78
CA ILE A 555 -22.72 15.68 6.60
C ILE A 555 -23.07 15.72 8.08
N ASP A 556 -23.93 16.67 8.49
CA ASP A 556 -24.33 16.81 9.90
C ASP A 556 -25.09 15.56 10.40
N ILE A 557 -25.95 14.95 9.57
CA ILE A 557 -26.64 13.69 9.90
C ILE A 557 -25.65 12.55 10.08
N ILE A 558 -24.75 12.34 9.12
CA ILE A 558 -23.74 11.27 9.17
C ILE A 558 -22.81 11.48 10.38
N THR A 559 -22.33 12.71 10.63
CA THR A 559 -21.49 13.03 11.80
C THR A 559 -22.15 12.64 13.13
N VAL A 560 -23.47 12.79 13.23
CA VAL A 560 -24.21 12.41 14.45
C VAL A 560 -24.38 10.89 14.56
N CYS A 561 -24.46 10.19 13.43
CA CYS A 561 -24.65 8.75 13.40
C CYS A 561 -23.33 7.97 13.57
N ASP A 562 -22.21 8.55 13.10
CA ASP A 562 -20.85 8.05 13.25
C ASP A 562 -20.33 8.21 14.69
#